data_e59b7c0cc2b9a6551ee05174ca26fb61
#
_entry.id   e59b7c0cc2b9a6551ee05174ca26fb61
#
_cell.length_a   1.000
_cell.length_b   1.000
_cell.length_c   1.000
_cell.angle_alpha   90.00
_cell.angle_beta   90.00
_cell.angle_gamma   90.00
#
_symmetry.space_group_name_H-M   'P 1'
#
loop_
_entity.id
_entity.type
_entity.pdbx_description
1 polymer ?
#
loop_
_entity_poly.entity_id
_entity_poly.type
_entity_poly.pdbx_seq_one_letter_code
_entity_poly.pdbx_strand_id
1 'polypeptide(L)'
;TVDDGTPTLLKYKGDGAQSLAALGIIRHASETGALGKHLVIAIEEPESHLHPNAIHELRGVIDELSEKHQVLLTTHNPLFVDRVTLANNILVQNNRGKPANSVDQIRKILGVRASDNLKHAEIVLVVEGEDDRIALASILSHLSPVLKKAIAQNTLAIDTLAGGSNLGYKLGQIRESLCLSHSLLDDDKAGREAFGKARLLGLTTDADVNFCIVQGLNETELEDVFNVDVYKDALLNKYRASLDSPRFKSKKKWSDRVADCFRHCGKQWDDRVEREVKMIVAQLVAANPANALNPHHKGCLDS
;
A
#
# COMPACT_ATOMS: atom_id res chain seq x y z
N THR A 1 -23.96 18.18 -28.13
CA THR A 1 -23.83 19.19 -27.07
C THR A 1 -23.53 18.48 -25.77
N VAL A 2 -22.64 19.05 -24.96
CA VAL A 2 -22.40 18.64 -23.58
C VAL A 2 -22.90 19.77 -22.68
N ASP A 3 -23.68 19.40 -21.66
CA ASP A 3 -24.23 20.33 -20.69
C ASP A 3 -23.50 20.14 -19.34
N ASP A 4 -22.71 21.12 -18.95
CA ASP A 4 -22.02 21.22 -17.68
C ASP A 4 -22.47 22.47 -16.91
N GLY A 5 -23.75 22.88 -17.11
CA GLY A 5 -24.36 24.11 -16.67
C GLY A 5 -24.56 25.11 -17.82
N THR A 6 -23.92 24.87 -18.98
CA THR A 6 -24.13 25.65 -20.19
C THR A 6 -24.06 24.73 -21.42
N PRO A 7 -25.20 24.43 -22.08
CA PRO A 7 -25.22 23.55 -23.24
C PRO A 7 -24.38 24.10 -24.38
N THR A 8 -23.26 23.48 -24.69
CA THR A 8 -22.32 23.92 -25.73
C THR A 8 -21.94 22.73 -26.61
N LEU A 9 -21.54 22.98 -27.85
CA LEU A 9 -20.98 21.92 -28.70
C LEU A 9 -19.66 21.46 -28.11
N LEU A 10 -19.43 20.14 -28.10
CA LEU A 10 -18.22 19.51 -27.52
C LEU A 10 -16.93 20.16 -28.01
N LYS A 11 -16.84 20.52 -29.29
CA LYS A 11 -15.67 21.19 -29.92
C LYS A 11 -15.30 22.55 -29.31
N TYR A 12 -16.18 23.16 -28.52
CA TYR A 12 -15.93 24.43 -27.83
C TYR A 12 -15.67 24.25 -26.32
N LYS A 13 -15.68 23.01 -25.85
CA LYS A 13 -15.25 22.67 -24.49
C LYS A 13 -13.73 22.50 -24.45
N GLY A 14 -13.14 22.64 -23.27
CA GLY A 14 -11.72 22.38 -23.08
C GLY A 14 -11.34 20.92 -23.41
N ASP A 15 -10.11 20.69 -23.77
CA ASP A 15 -9.60 19.39 -24.25
C ASP A 15 -9.89 18.24 -23.29
N GLY A 16 -9.76 18.49 -21.96
CA GLY A 16 -10.10 17.50 -20.93
C GLY A 16 -11.57 17.06 -20.99
N ALA A 17 -12.51 18.00 -21.17
CA ALA A 17 -13.93 17.67 -21.29
C ALA A 17 -14.21 16.88 -22.58
N GLN A 18 -13.48 17.16 -23.65
CA GLN A 18 -13.60 16.42 -24.91
C GLN A 18 -13.11 14.98 -24.74
N SER A 19 -11.98 14.76 -24.05
CA SER A 19 -11.41 13.45 -23.76
C SER A 19 -12.35 12.61 -22.87
N LEU A 20 -12.88 13.20 -21.81
CA LEU A 20 -13.85 12.52 -20.93
C LEU A 20 -15.14 12.14 -21.63
N ALA A 21 -15.65 13.04 -22.50
CA ALA A 21 -16.86 12.75 -23.29
C ALA A 21 -16.63 11.60 -24.29
N ALA A 22 -15.47 11.56 -24.94
CA ALA A 22 -15.11 10.48 -25.87
C ALA A 22 -15.05 9.12 -25.12
N LEU A 23 -14.41 9.08 -23.96
CA LEU A 23 -14.33 7.87 -23.12
C LEU A 23 -15.69 7.45 -22.58
N GLY A 24 -16.54 8.40 -22.17
CA GLY A 24 -17.91 8.13 -21.76
C GLY A 24 -18.75 7.50 -22.88
N ILE A 25 -18.58 7.94 -24.14
CA ILE A 25 -19.22 7.34 -25.30
C ILE A 25 -18.70 5.91 -25.55
N ILE A 26 -17.40 5.69 -25.45
CA ILE A 26 -16.80 4.35 -25.61
C ILE A 26 -17.31 3.40 -24.52
N ARG A 27 -17.35 3.86 -23.26
CA ARG A 27 -17.90 3.10 -22.14
C ARG A 27 -19.35 2.71 -22.39
N HIS A 28 -20.20 3.67 -22.72
CA HIS A 28 -21.62 3.41 -23.00
C HIS A 28 -21.83 2.44 -24.17
N ALA A 29 -21.06 2.61 -25.24
CA ALA A 29 -21.11 1.72 -26.40
C ALA A 29 -20.60 0.30 -26.07
N SER A 30 -19.63 0.17 -25.15
CA SER A 30 -19.17 -1.12 -24.60
C SER A 30 -20.26 -1.80 -23.76
N GLU A 31 -20.93 -1.05 -22.87
CA GLU A 31 -22.01 -1.56 -22.02
C GLU A 31 -23.22 -2.05 -22.84
N THR A 32 -23.58 -1.32 -23.89
CA THR A 32 -24.71 -1.66 -24.77
C THR A 32 -24.38 -2.73 -25.81
N GLY A 33 -23.12 -3.17 -25.89
CA GLY A 33 -22.66 -4.14 -26.91
C GLY A 33 -22.62 -3.59 -28.34
N ALA A 34 -22.79 -2.27 -28.52
CA ALA A 34 -22.81 -1.62 -29.83
C ALA A 34 -21.47 -1.71 -30.59
N LEU A 35 -20.36 -1.90 -29.86
CA LEU A 35 -19.00 -1.96 -30.44
C LEU A 35 -18.47 -3.39 -30.63
N GLY A 36 -19.29 -4.44 -30.42
CA GLY A 36 -18.84 -5.82 -30.51
C GLY A 36 -18.24 -6.37 -29.21
N LYS A 37 -17.81 -7.65 -29.24
CA LYS A 37 -17.43 -8.36 -28.00
C LYS A 37 -16.02 -8.03 -27.48
N HIS A 38 -15.08 -7.71 -28.36
CA HIS A 38 -13.69 -7.44 -27.98
C HIS A 38 -13.12 -6.32 -28.86
N LEU A 39 -12.60 -5.29 -28.21
CA LEU A 39 -11.96 -4.14 -28.85
C LEU A 39 -10.51 -4.03 -28.42
N VAL A 40 -9.70 -3.38 -29.25
CA VAL A 40 -8.43 -2.80 -28.86
C VAL A 40 -8.61 -1.30 -28.82
N ILE A 41 -8.46 -0.71 -27.65
CA ILE A 41 -8.65 0.72 -27.39
C ILE A 41 -7.27 1.29 -27.13
N ALA A 42 -6.81 2.20 -27.98
CA ALA A 42 -5.55 2.91 -27.80
C ALA A 42 -5.82 4.36 -27.40
N ILE A 43 -5.21 4.81 -26.31
CA ILE A 43 -5.41 6.14 -25.74
C ILE A 43 -4.04 6.77 -25.49
N GLU A 44 -3.83 7.98 -25.96
CA GLU A 44 -2.60 8.72 -25.75
C GLU A 44 -2.82 9.79 -24.69
N GLU A 45 -1.99 9.75 -23.63
CA GLU A 45 -1.97 10.70 -22.50
C GLU A 45 -3.38 11.13 -22.04
N PRO A 46 -4.25 10.19 -21.63
CA PRO A 46 -5.65 10.51 -21.33
C PRO A 46 -5.82 11.50 -20.16
N GLU A 47 -4.81 11.66 -19.33
CA GLU A 47 -4.76 12.60 -18.21
C GLU A 47 -4.46 14.03 -18.61
N SER A 48 -4.02 14.28 -19.85
CA SER A 48 -3.62 15.61 -20.31
C SER A 48 -4.78 16.60 -20.18
N HIS A 49 -4.49 17.75 -19.57
CA HIS A 49 -5.46 18.84 -19.34
C HIS A 49 -6.62 18.51 -18.39
N LEU A 50 -6.55 17.43 -17.62
CA LEU A 50 -7.54 17.08 -16.62
C LEU A 50 -7.16 17.59 -15.23
N HIS A 51 -8.20 17.98 -14.46
CA HIS A 51 -8.04 18.24 -13.05
C HIS A 51 -7.71 16.93 -12.30
N PRO A 52 -6.90 16.94 -11.22
CA PRO A 52 -6.51 15.73 -10.48
C PRO A 52 -7.68 14.79 -10.14
N ASN A 53 -8.81 15.31 -9.66
CA ASN A 53 -10.00 14.49 -9.37
C ASN A 53 -10.53 13.76 -10.61
N ALA A 54 -10.55 14.44 -11.77
CA ALA A 54 -11.00 13.82 -13.01
C ALA A 54 -10.07 12.71 -13.50
N ILE A 55 -8.77 12.75 -13.15
CA ILE A 55 -7.81 11.70 -13.48
C ILE A 55 -8.14 10.41 -12.69
N HIS A 56 -8.58 10.52 -11.44
CA HIS A 56 -9.02 9.37 -10.65
C HIS A 56 -10.29 8.72 -11.22
N GLU A 57 -11.27 9.55 -11.61
CA GLU A 57 -12.49 9.06 -12.26
C GLU A 57 -12.18 8.39 -13.61
N LEU A 58 -11.31 9.01 -14.40
CA LEU A 58 -10.82 8.48 -15.67
C LEU A 58 -10.18 7.11 -15.50
N ARG A 59 -9.34 6.93 -14.47
CA ARG A 59 -8.75 5.63 -14.18
C ARG A 59 -9.81 4.58 -13.92
N GLY A 60 -10.84 4.89 -13.13
CA GLY A 60 -11.96 3.97 -12.89
C GLY A 60 -12.63 3.51 -14.19
N VAL A 61 -12.84 4.43 -15.14
CA VAL A 61 -13.42 4.11 -16.44
C VAL A 61 -12.50 3.23 -17.28
N ILE A 62 -11.19 3.49 -17.26
CA ILE A 62 -10.19 2.67 -17.98
C ILE A 62 -10.11 1.26 -17.38
N ASP A 63 -10.12 1.13 -16.07
CA ASP A 63 -10.13 -0.15 -15.38
C ASP A 63 -11.36 -0.98 -15.76
N GLU A 64 -12.57 -0.39 -15.78
CA GLU A 64 -13.81 -1.05 -16.23
C GLU A 64 -13.76 -1.48 -17.70
N LEU A 65 -13.19 -0.65 -18.57
CA LEU A 65 -13.01 -1.00 -20.00
C LEU A 65 -12.02 -2.15 -20.16
N SER A 66 -10.98 -2.20 -19.34
CA SER A 66 -9.93 -3.23 -19.42
C SER A 66 -10.43 -4.63 -19.02
N GLU A 67 -11.53 -4.71 -18.26
CA GLU A 67 -12.16 -6.00 -17.93
C GLU A 67 -12.78 -6.71 -19.16
N LYS A 68 -13.15 -5.95 -20.18
CA LYS A 68 -13.87 -6.45 -21.37
C LYS A 68 -13.07 -6.32 -22.65
N HIS A 69 -12.12 -5.40 -22.68
CA HIS A 69 -11.40 -4.99 -23.88
C HIS A 69 -9.90 -4.95 -23.63
N GLN A 70 -9.10 -4.97 -24.70
CA GLN A 70 -7.67 -4.68 -24.61
C GLN A 70 -7.47 -3.16 -24.62
N VAL A 71 -6.98 -2.60 -23.53
CA VAL A 71 -6.66 -1.17 -23.43
C VAL A 71 -5.16 -0.98 -23.49
N LEU A 72 -4.71 -0.11 -24.38
CA LEU A 72 -3.33 0.36 -24.49
C LEU A 72 -3.33 1.87 -24.23
N LEU A 73 -2.55 2.33 -23.29
CA LEU A 73 -2.43 3.76 -23.03
C LEU A 73 -0.97 4.19 -22.94
N THR A 74 -0.68 5.41 -23.39
CA THR A 74 0.56 6.10 -23.04
C THR A 74 0.29 7.09 -21.93
N THR A 75 1.21 7.22 -20.99
CA THR A 75 1.04 8.12 -19.85
C THR A 75 2.37 8.52 -19.23
N HIS A 76 2.41 9.72 -18.68
CA HIS A 76 3.45 10.18 -17.77
C HIS A 76 2.96 10.25 -16.31
N ASN A 77 1.71 9.86 -16.04
CA ASN A 77 1.13 9.95 -14.71
C ASN A 77 1.28 8.63 -13.93
N PRO A 78 1.87 8.65 -12.73
CA PRO A 78 2.07 7.48 -11.87
C PRO A 78 0.78 6.74 -11.50
N LEU A 79 -0.38 7.39 -11.59
CA LEU A 79 -1.69 6.80 -11.30
C LEU A 79 -2.02 5.65 -12.25
N PHE A 80 -1.59 5.70 -13.51
CA PHE A 80 -1.88 4.66 -14.50
C PHE A 80 -0.90 3.49 -14.50
N VAL A 81 0.08 3.50 -13.61
CA VAL A 81 1.04 2.38 -13.45
C VAL A 81 0.33 1.17 -12.85
N ASP A 82 0.40 0.02 -13.54
CA ASP A 82 0.01 -1.26 -12.97
C ASP A 82 1.08 -1.72 -11.98
N ARG A 83 0.76 -1.64 -10.69
CA ARG A 83 1.67 -2.01 -9.59
C ARG A 83 1.55 -3.48 -9.20
N VAL A 84 0.48 -4.15 -9.64
CA VAL A 84 0.23 -5.56 -9.37
C VAL A 84 0.99 -6.43 -10.36
N THR A 85 0.85 -6.12 -11.65
CA THR A 85 1.53 -6.85 -12.73
C THR A 85 2.49 -5.92 -13.43
N LEU A 86 3.71 -5.79 -12.90
CA LEU A 86 4.71 -4.85 -13.42
C LEU A 86 5.00 -5.01 -14.91
N ALA A 87 4.92 -6.24 -15.44
CA ALA A 87 5.17 -6.53 -16.84
C ALA A 87 4.13 -5.90 -17.80
N ASN A 88 2.96 -5.49 -17.30
CA ASN A 88 1.97 -4.76 -18.09
C ASN A 88 2.42 -3.33 -18.41
N ASN A 89 3.41 -2.80 -17.67
CA ASN A 89 3.98 -1.49 -17.96
C ASN A 89 5.12 -1.64 -18.96
N ILE A 90 4.94 -1.08 -20.14
CA ILE A 90 5.96 -1.08 -21.19
C ILE A 90 6.77 0.23 -21.11
N LEU A 91 8.02 0.11 -20.76
CA LEU A 91 8.95 1.24 -20.68
C LEU A 91 9.51 1.53 -22.08
N VAL A 92 9.25 2.73 -22.61
CA VAL A 92 9.72 3.14 -23.92
C VAL A 92 10.91 4.09 -23.78
N GLN A 93 12.10 3.66 -24.23
CA GLN A 93 13.32 4.47 -24.27
C GLN A 93 14.09 4.21 -25.55
N ASN A 94 14.65 5.25 -26.16
CA ASN A 94 15.45 5.14 -27.39
C ASN A 94 14.76 4.32 -28.49
N ASN A 95 13.47 4.59 -28.70
CA ASN A 95 12.58 3.90 -29.67
C ASN A 95 12.47 2.37 -29.45
N ARG A 96 12.69 1.91 -28.23
CA ARG A 96 12.52 0.49 -27.85
C ARG A 96 11.60 0.36 -26.65
N GLY A 97 10.60 -0.52 -26.76
CA GLY A 97 9.72 -0.90 -25.65
C GLY A 97 10.23 -2.14 -24.93
N LYS A 98 10.21 -2.13 -23.60
CA LYS A 98 10.52 -3.30 -22.76
C LYS A 98 9.54 -3.37 -21.59
N PRO A 99 9.03 -4.55 -21.20
CA PRO A 99 8.28 -4.70 -19.98
C PRO A 99 9.10 -4.25 -18.75
N ALA A 100 8.44 -3.59 -17.83
CA ALA A 100 9.06 -3.24 -16.56
C ALA A 100 9.25 -4.50 -15.70
N ASN A 101 10.38 -4.59 -15.01
CA ASN A 101 10.67 -5.66 -14.06
C ASN A 101 10.88 -5.15 -12.63
N SER A 102 10.86 -3.83 -12.43
CA SER A 102 10.89 -3.22 -11.10
C SER A 102 10.21 -1.85 -11.10
N VAL A 103 9.64 -1.48 -9.95
CA VAL A 103 9.06 -0.16 -9.71
C VAL A 103 10.10 0.96 -9.87
N ASP A 104 11.35 0.67 -9.54
CA ASP A 104 12.46 1.62 -9.63
C ASP A 104 12.75 2.05 -11.07
N GLN A 105 12.61 1.13 -12.02
CA GLN A 105 12.73 1.46 -13.46
C GLN A 105 11.61 2.39 -13.91
N ILE A 106 10.38 2.13 -13.48
CA ILE A 106 9.22 2.97 -13.79
C ILE A 106 9.43 4.38 -13.21
N ARG A 107 9.83 4.47 -11.93
CA ARG A 107 10.11 5.76 -11.27
C ARG A 107 11.14 6.58 -12.00
N LYS A 108 12.25 5.95 -12.42
CA LYS A 108 13.33 6.65 -13.13
C LYS A 108 12.86 7.24 -14.47
N ILE A 109 11.99 6.54 -15.17
CA ILE A 109 11.46 7.00 -16.46
C ILE A 109 10.43 8.10 -16.28
N LEU A 110 9.53 7.96 -15.31
CA LEU A 110 8.51 8.97 -15.00
C LEU A 110 9.10 10.18 -14.28
N GLY A 111 10.35 10.11 -13.80
CA GLY A 111 10.95 11.18 -13.00
C GLY A 111 10.32 11.34 -11.61
N VAL A 112 9.57 10.36 -11.13
CA VAL A 112 8.82 10.42 -9.87
C VAL A 112 9.76 10.21 -8.69
N ARG A 113 9.76 11.15 -7.75
CA ARG A 113 10.46 11.02 -6.46
C ARG A 113 9.58 10.28 -5.45
N ALA A 114 10.19 9.74 -4.38
CA ALA A 114 9.46 9.04 -3.32
C ALA A 114 8.36 9.92 -2.68
N SER A 115 8.62 11.23 -2.55
CA SER A 115 7.68 12.23 -2.06
C SER A 115 6.47 12.45 -2.97
N ASP A 116 6.58 12.13 -4.24
CA ASP A 116 5.50 12.40 -5.21
C ASP A 116 4.40 11.31 -5.16
N ASN A 117 4.70 10.14 -4.59
CA ASN A 117 3.72 9.08 -4.40
C ASN A 117 2.60 9.46 -3.42
N LEU A 118 2.89 10.36 -2.46
CA LEU A 118 1.90 10.84 -1.49
C LEU A 118 0.93 11.85 -2.11
N LYS A 119 1.29 12.54 -3.19
CA LYS A 119 0.44 13.56 -3.82
C LYS A 119 -0.89 13.03 -4.37
N HIS A 120 -1.02 11.71 -4.50
CA HIS A 120 -2.22 11.06 -5.04
C HIS A 120 -2.96 10.21 -4.00
N ALA A 121 -2.45 10.13 -2.76
CA ALA A 121 -3.12 9.43 -1.69
C ALA A 121 -4.10 10.38 -0.99
N GLU A 122 -5.30 9.90 -0.72
CA GLU A 122 -6.27 10.60 0.15
C GLU A 122 -5.96 10.30 1.61
N ILE A 123 -5.62 9.04 1.90
CA ILE A 123 -5.31 8.56 3.24
C ILE A 123 -3.94 7.86 3.20
N VAL A 124 -3.14 8.14 4.21
CA VAL A 124 -1.85 7.48 4.43
C VAL A 124 -1.90 6.73 5.75
N LEU A 125 -1.79 5.40 5.69
CA LEU A 125 -1.55 4.57 6.86
C LEU A 125 -0.04 4.57 7.15
N VAL A 126 0.34 5.13 8.28
CA VAL A 126 1.73 5.19 8.74
C VAL A 126 2.03 3.99 9.62
N VAL A 127 3.09 3.26 9.31
CA VAL A 127 3.56 2.08 10.05
C VAL A 127 5.05 2.22 10.36
N GLU A 128 5.59 1.42 11.27
CA GLU A 128 6.95 1.59 11.74
C GLU A 128 8.00 1.15 10.73
N GLY A 129 7.83 -0.05 10.13
CA GLY A 129 8.80 -0.71 9.29
C GLY A 129 8.30 -1.06 7.88
N GLU A 130 9.24 -1.41 7.03
CA GLU A 130 8.95 -1.91 5.68
C GLU A 130 8.33 -3.31 5.70
N ASP A 131 8.68 -4.12 6.68
CA ASP A 131 8.08 -5.41 7.02
C ASP A 131 6.60 -5.25 7.35
N ASP A 132 6.22 -4.28 8.22
CA ASP A 132 4.83 -3.97 8.52
C ASP A 132 4.06 -3.59 7.25
N ARG A 133 4.64 -2.73 6.42
CA ARG A 133 4.05 -2.30 5.16
C ARG A 133 3.73 -3.47 4.24
N ILE A 134 4.68 -4.42 4.10
CA ILE A 134 4.52 -5.60 3.24
C ILE A 134 3.41 -6.50 3.78
N ALA A 135 3.42 -6.80 5.08
CA ALA A 135 2.43 -7.66 5.70
C ALA A 135 1.03 -7.05 5.63
N LEU A 136 0.89 -5.79 6.06
CA LEU A 136 -0.40 -5.10 6.12
C LEU A 136 -1.02 -4.86 4.74
N ALA A 137 -0.23 -4.52 3.72
CA ALA A 137 -0.75 -4.36 2.36
C ALA A 137 -1.47 -5.62 1.87
N SER A 138 -0.92 -6.80 2.15
CA SER A 138 -1.53 -8.08 1.77
C SER A 138 -2.73 -8.44 2.66
N ILE A 139 -2.59 -8.30 3.97
CA ILE A 139 -3.65 -8.60 4.95
C ILE A 139 -4.88 -7.73 4.69
N LEU A 140 -4.72 -6.41 4.61
CA LEU A 140 -5.82 -5.47 4.40
C LEU A 140 -6.50 -5.70 3.05
N SER A 141 -5.72 -6.02 2.01
CA SER A 141 -6.27 -6.38 0.69
C SER A 141 -7.07 -7.69 0.72
N HIS A 142 -6.72 -8.63 1.63
CA HIS A 142 -7.46 -9.87 1.80
C HIS A 142 -8.73 -9.67 2.63
N LEU A 143 -8.66 -8.88 3.70
CA LEU A 143 -9.77 -8.65 4.61
C LEU A 143 -10.91 -7.83 3.98
N SER A 144 -10.59 -6.90 3.08
CA SER A 144 -11.59 -6.00 2.51
C SER A 144 -11.36 -5.73 1.02
N PRO A 145 -12.37 -6.03 0.16
CA PRO A 145 -12.32 -5.64 -1.25
C PRO A 145 -12.20 -4.12 -1.46
N VAL A 146 -12.76 -3.32 -0.54
CA VAL A 146 -12.68 -1.86 -0.58
C VAL A 146 -11.25 -1.40 -0.34
N LEU A 147 -10.58 -1.94 0.70
CA LEU A 147 -9.17 -1.61 0.98
C LEU A 147 -8.26 -2.12 -0.12
N LYS A 148 -8.52 -3.31 -0.68
CA LYS A 148 -7.79 -3.81 -1.85
C LYS A 148 -7.83 -2.84 -3.02
N LYS A 149 -9.03 -2.33 -3.34
CA LYS A 149 -9.22 -1.35 -4.41
C LYS A 149 -8.51 -0.03 -4.08
N ALA A 150 -8.64 0.48 -2.86
CA ALA A 150 -8.01 1.72 -2.42
C ALA A 150 -6.47 1.66 -2.49
N ILE A 151 -5.87 0.54 -2.06
CA ILE A 151 -4.42 0.32 -2.15
C ILE A 151 -3.98 0.22 -3.61
N ALA A 152 -4.71 -0.53 -4.45
CA ALA A 152 -4.40 -0.68 -5.87
C ALA A 152 -4.49 0.66 -6.63
N GLN A 153 -5.46 1.50 -6.30
CA GLN A 153 -5.65 2.83 -6.88
C GLN A 153 -4.79 3.92 -6.23
N ASN A 154 -4.06 3.60 -5.18
CA ASN A 154 -3.24 4.54 -4.39
C ASN A 154 -4.04 5.66 -3.71
N THR A 155 -5.34 5.49 -3.50
CA THR A 155 -6.12 6.38 -2.64
C THR A 155 -5.82 6.13 -1.16
N LEU A 156 -5.48 4.88 -0.81
CA LEU A 156 -4.84 4.51 0.45
C LEU A 156 -3.38 4.11 0.20
N ALA A 157 -2.45 4.91 0.72
CA ALA A 157 -1.03 4.57 0.74
C ALA A 157 -0.63 4.02 2.12
N ILE A 158 0.24 3.00 2.15
CA ILE A 158 0.88 2.56 3.40
C ILE A 158 2.33 3.03 3.33
N ASP A 159 2.75 3.86 4.29
CA ASP A 159 4.06 4.48 4.32
C ASP A 159 4.76 4.24 5.67
N THR A 160 6.08 4.25 5.67
CA THR A 160 6.88 3.88 6.84
C THR A 160 7.57 5.06 7.48
N LEU A 161 7.93 4.92 8.76
CA LEU A 161 8.67 5.95 9.50
C LEU A 161 10.14 6.12 9.05
N ALA A 162 10.62 5.31 8.11
CA ALA A 162 11.98 5.37 7.55
C ALA A 162 13.11 5.39 8.61
N GLY A 163 12.95 4.57 9.64
CA GLY A 163 13.94 4.38 10.71
C GLY A 163 13.83 5.37 11.85
N GLY A 164 13.51 4.84 13.04
CA GLY A 164 13.48 5.57 14.30
C GLY A 164 12.34 6.56 14.48
N SER A 165 12.17 7.02 15.68
CA SER A 165 11.10 7.83 16.27
C SER A 165 10.73 9.15 15.57
N ASN A 166 10.54 9.17 14.26
CA ASN A 166 10.32 10.38 13.48
C ASN A 166 8.86 10.57 13.04
N LEU A 167 7.91 10.06 13.85
CA LEU A 167 6.48 10.15 13.57
C LEU A 167 6.04 11.59 13.32
N GLY A 168 6.48 12.55 14.15
CA GLY A 168 6.13 13.95 13.98
C GLY A 168 6.57 14.54 12.64
N TYR A 169 7.79 14.24 12.20
CA TYR A 169 8.27 14.67 10.88
C TYR A 169 7.44 14.06 9.73
N LYS A 170 7.16 12.75 9.82
CA LYS A 170 6.36 12.04 8.82
C LYS A 170 4.95 12.62 8.70
N LEU A 171 4.28 12.82 9.83
CA LEU A 171 2.93 13.40 9.86
C LEU A 171 2.91 14.84 9.34
N GLY A 172 3.96 15.62 9.62
CA GLY A 172 4.14 16.96 9.03
C GLY A 172 4.19 16.91 7.51
N GLN A 173 4.97 16.01 6.93
CA GLN A 173 5.06 15.83 5.46
C GLN A 173 3.72 15.40 4.84
N ILE A 174 3.00 14.49 5.50
CA ILE A 174 1.69 14.01 5.04
C ILE A 174 0.68 15.15 5.05
N ARG A 175 0.67 15.94 6.13
CA ARG A 175 -0.19 17.13 6.26
C ARG A 175 0.10 18.18 5.20
N GLU A 176 1.38 18.47 4.90
CA GLU A 176 1.77 19.37 3.82
C GLU A 176 1.30 18.87 2.44
N SER A 177 1.18 17.56 2.27
CA SER A 177 0.65 16.93 1.06
C SER A 177 -0.89 16.89 1.01
N LEU A 178 -1.58 17.49 1.99
CA LEU A 178 -3.04 17.52 2.14
C LEU A 178 -3.69 16.13 2.23
N CYS A 179 -2.94 15.11 2.67
CA CYS A 179 -3.46 13.78 2.91
C CYS A 179 -3.96 13.64 4.36
N LEU A 180 -4.99 12.83 4.56
CA LEU A 180 -5.34 12.34 5.88
C LEU A 180 -4.33 11.28 6.32
N SER A 181 -4.03 11.21 7.60
CA SER A 181 -3.12 10.20 8.16
C SER A 181 -3.80 9.39 9.23
N HIS A 182 -3.51 8.10 9.25
CA HIS A 182 -3.78 7.22 10.36
C HIS A 182 -2.49 6.44 10.67
N SER A 183 -2.18 6.22 11.93
CA SER A 183 -0.96 5.51 12.32
C SER A 183 -1.30 4.21 13.04
N LEU A 184 -0.63 3.13 12.65
CA LEU A 184 -0.62 1.87 13.41
C LEU A 184 0.79 1.68 13.96
N LEU A 185 0.92 1.75 15.27
CA LEU A 185 2.19 1.70 15.99
C LEU A 185 2.27 0.48 16.89
N ASP A 186 3.48 0.04 17.17
CA ASP A 186 3.74 -0.96 18.20
C ASP A 186 3.34 -0.42 19.57
N ASP A 187 2.78 -1.27 20.43
CA ASP A 187 2.46 -0.91 21.81
C ASP A 187 3.67 -1.15 22.72
N ASP A 188 4.74 -0.42 22.43
CA ASP A 188 5.97 -0.42 23.20
C ASP A 188 6.34 1.02 23.64
N LYS A 189 7.42 1.13 24.39
CA LYS A 189 7.89 2.42 24.91
C LYS A 189 8.20 3.40 23.79
N ALA A 190 8.81 2.94 22.68
CA ALA A 190 9.22 3.81 21.56
C ALA A 190 8.02 4.35 20.81
N GLY A 191 7.04 3.49 20.47
CA GLY A 191 5.80 3.90 19.79
C GLY A 191 4.99 4.90 20.63
N ARG A 192 4.85 4.65 21.93
CA ARG A 192 4.14 5.56 22.86
C ARG A 192 4.84 6.91 23.01
N GLU A 193 6.18 6.93 23.10
CA GLU A 193 6.96 8.20 23.13
C GLU A 193 6.86 8.97 21.81
N ALA A 194 6.91 8.29 20.68
CA ALA A 194 6.76 8.91 19.36
C ALA A 194 5.37 9.55 19.21
N PHE A 195 4.32 8.83 19.59
CA PHE A 195 2.96 9.36 19.62
C PHE A 195 2.83 10.57 20.53
N GLY A 196 3.32 10.48 21.78
CA GLY A 196 3.26 11.59 22.74
C GLY A 196 3.90 12.88 22.22
N LYS A 197 5.06 12.76 21.56
CA LYS A 197 5.74 13.89 20.91
C LYS A 197 4.92 14.46 19.75
N ALA A 198 4.40 13.62 18.87
CA ALA A 198 3.59 14.06 17.71
C ALA A 198 2.29 14.75 18.16
N ARG A 199 1.66 14.24 19.22
CA ARG A 199 0.44 14.81 19.82
C ARG A 199 0.71 16.19 20.43
N LEU A 200 1.83 16.36 21.14
CA LEU A 200 2.23 17.67 21.69
C LEU A 200 2.46 18.73 20.61
N LEU A 201 2.90 18.31 19.43
CA LEU A 201 3.05 19.17 18.26
C LEU A 201 1.74 19.43 17.50
N GLY A 202 0.60 18.87 17.93
CA GLY A 202 -0.69 19.02 17.27
C GLY A 202 -0.75 18.37 15.89
N LEU A 203 0.07 17.35 15.64
CA LEU A 203 0.15 16.66 14.37
C LEU A 203 -0.74 15.41 14.29
N THR A 204 -1.24 14.93 15.43
CA THR A 204 -2.10 13.74 15.54
C THR A 204 -2.98 13.83 16.78
N THR A 205 -4.05 13.04 16.82
CA THR A 205 -4.97 12.88 17.94
C THR A 205 -5.11 11.41 18.32
N ASP A 206 -5.77 11.12 19.45
CA ASP A 206 -6.04 9.74 19.88
C ASP A 206 -6.94 8.97 18.87
N ALA A 207 -7.71 9.68 18.04
CA ALA A 207 -8.55 9.09 17.01
C ALA A 207 -7.76 8.70 15.74
N ASP A 208 -6.57 9.27 15.55
CA ASP A 208 -5.76 9.06 14.35
C ASP A 208 -4.67 8.01 14.56
N VAL A 209 -4.63 7.35 15.71
CA VAL A 209 -3.59 6.37 16.06
C VAL A 209 -4.19 5.14 16.71
N ASN A 210 -3.85 3.98 16.18
CA ASN A 210 -4.08 2.71 16.83
C ASN A 210 -2.73 2.11 17.27
N PHE A 211 -2.73 1.50 18.45
CA PHE A 211 -1.61 0.67 18.90
C PHE A 211 -1.92 -0.79 18.68
N CYS A 212 -0.90 -1.55 18.35
CA CYS A 212 -0.99 -3.00 18.18
C CYS A 212 -1.06 -3.67 19.56
N ILE A 213 -2.24 -3.68 20.21
CA ILE A 213 -2.42 -4.21 21.56
C ILE A 213 -2.87 -5.66 21.52
N VAL A 214 -2.11 -6.54 22.18
CA VAL A 214 -2.46 -7.94 22.41
C VAL A 214 -2.64 -8.19 23.91
N GLN A 215 -3.84 -8.64 24.28
CA GLN A 215 -4.16 -8.88 25.70
C GLN A 215 -3.23 -9.93 26.32
N GLY A 216 -2.70 -9.58 27.49
CA GLY A 216 -1.84 -10.46 28.29
C GLY A 216 -0.35 -10.30 28.04
N LEU A 217 0.07 -9.50 27.06
CA LEU A 217 1.44 -9.05 26.86
C LEU A 217 1.68 -7.69 27.50
N ASN A 218 2.92 -7.40 27.89
CA ASN A 218 3.28 -6.11 28.51
C ASN A 218 3.58 -5.04 27.46
N GLU A 219 4.24 -5.45 26.39
CA GLU A 219 4.53 -4.69 25.18
C GLU A 219 4.27 -5.59 23.97
N THR A 220 3.87 -5.00 22.85
CA THR A 220 3.50 -5.76 21.65
C THR A 220 4.00 -5.09 20.39
N GLU A 221 4.35 -5.91 19.42
CA GLU A 221 4.73 -5.54 18.06
C GLU A 221 3.71 -6.11 17.08
N LEU A 222 3.70 -5.65 15.84
CA LEU A 222 2.75 -6.13 14.84
C LEU A 222 2.84 -7.65 14.64
N GLU A 223 4.02 -8.23 14.78
CA GLU A 223 4.24 -9.68 14.66
C GLU A 223 3.51 -10.49 15.73
N ASP A 224 3.13 -9.89 16.86
CA ASP A 224 2.33 -10.54 17.90
C ASP A 224 0.91 -10.88 17.43
N VAL A 225 0.43 -10.21 16.40
CA VAL A 225 -0.87 -10.45 15.78
C VAL A 225 -0.83 -11.58 14.76
N PHE A 226 0.35 -11.93 14.26
CA PHE A 226 0.49 -12.94 13.22
C PHE A 226 0.38 -14.36 13.76
N ASN A 227 -0.12 -15.24 12.92
CA ASN A 227 -0.19 -16.67 13.19
C ASN A 227 1.21 -17.29 13.04
N VAL A 228 1.76 -17.75 14.16
CA VAL A 228 3.10 -18.35 14.23
C VAL A 228 3.27 -19.57 13.30
N ASP A 229 2.20 -20.30 13.03
CA ASP A 229 2.24 -21.47 12.15
C ASP A 229 2.61 -21.13 10.71
N VAL A 230 2.44 -19.87 10.29
CA VAL A 230 2.79 -19.42 8.94
C VAL A 230 4.30 -19.33 8.73
N TYR A 231 5.07 -19.06 9.79
CA TYR A 231 6.50 -18.74 9.67
C TYR A 231 7.46 -19.56 10.54
N LYS A 232 6.96 -20.28 11.56
CA LYS A 232 7.83 -21.01 12.52
C LYS A 232 8.76 -22.02 11.86
N ASP A 233 8.26 -22.77 10.87
CA ASP A 233 9.05 -23.80 10.17
C ASP A 233 10.13 -23.19 9.28
N ALA A 234 9.88 -22.03 8.67
CA ALA A 234 10.86 -21.30 7.90
C ALA A 234 12.02 -20.81 8.77
N LEU A 235 11.73 -20.28 9.96
CA LEU A 235 12.74 -19.86 10.92
C LEU A 235 13.50 -21.04 11.49
N LEU A 236 12.83 -22.15 11.79
CA LEU A 236 13.49 -23.39 12.21
C LEU A 236 14.44 -23.91 11.13
N ASN A 237 14.02 -23.95 9.88
CA ASN A 237 14.84 -24.43 8.78
C ASN A 237 16.06 -23.57 8.52
N LYS A 238 15.88 -22.23 8.51
CA LYS A 238 16.96 -21.28 8.19
C LYS A 238 17.95 -21.07 9.34
N TYR A 239 17.42 -20.88 10.56
CA TYR A 239 18.24 -20.49 11.73
C TYR A 239 18.41 -21.59 12.75
N ARG A 240 17.71 -22.73 12.61
CA ARG A 240 17.68 -23.82 13.60
C ARG A 240 17.15 -23.37 14.97
N ALA A 241 16.32 -22.30 14.98
CA ALA A 241 15.68 -21.75 16.17
C ALA A 241 14.21 -22.15 16.20
N SER A 242 13.81 -22.93 17.19
CA SER A 242 12.41 -23.37 17.35
C SER A 242 11.62 -22.36 18.15
N LEU A 243 10.46 -21.96 17.62
CA LEU A 243 9.49 -21.11 18.31
C LEU A 243 8.47 -21.93 19.15
N ASP A 244 8.50 -23.27 19.09
CA ASP A 244 7.67 -24.11 19.97
C ASP A 244 8.18 -24.15 21.43
N SER A 245 9.23 -23.38 21.74
CA SER A 245 9.83 -23.28 23.05
C SER A 245 8.91 -22.55 24.06
N PRO A 246 8.90 -22.92 25.35
CA PRO A 246 8.24 -22.15 26.40
C PRO A 246 8.69 -20.68 26.49
N ARG A 247 9.90 -20.38 25.98
CA ARG A 247 10.43 -19.00 25.94
C ARG A 247 9.62 -18.11 25.00
N PHE A 248 9.12 -18.65 23.89
CA PHE A 248 8.26 -17.91 22.98
C PHE A 248 6.88 -17.62 23.58
N LYS A 249 6.48 -18.30 24.64
CA LYS A 249 5.22 -18.08 25.36
C LYS A 249 5.32 -17.07 26.51
N SER A 250 6.46 -16.38 26.66
CA SER A 250 6.62 -15.34 27.68
C SER A 250 5.77 -14.10 27.37
N LYS A 251 5.58 -13.21 28.35
CA LYS A 251 4.78 -11.97 28.21
C LYS A 251 5.53 -10.80 27.59
N LYS A 252 6.71 -11.03 27.04
CA LYS A 252 7.52 -10.03 26.36
C LYS A 252 6.97 -9.79 24.94
N LYS A 253 7.38 -8.70 24.30
CA LYS A 253 7.11 -8.43 22.91
C LYS A 253 7.74 -9.47 21.98
N TRP A 254 7.26 -9.57 20.75
CA TRP A 254 7.63 -10.64 19.81
C TRP A 254 9.14 -10.74 19.59
N SER A 255 9.84 -9.62 19.28
CA SER A 255 11.28 -9.61 19.02
C SER A 255 12.10 -10.16 20.20
N ASP A 256 11.75 -9.79 21.44
CA ASP A 256 12.39 -10.30 22.65
C ASP A 256 12.20 -11.80 22.82
N ARG A 257 10.99 -12.31 22.53
CA ARG A 257 10.69 -13.75 22.61
C ARG A 257 11.45 -14.55 21.58
N VAL A 258 11.56 -14.04 20.36
CA VAL A 258 12.37 -14.65 19.31
C VAL A 258 13.84 -14.61 19.67
N ALA A 259 14.35 -13.48 20.18
CA ALA A 259 15.72 -13.34 20.65
C ALA A 259 16.08 -14.38 21.73
N ASP A 260 15.17 -14.60 22.68
CA ASP A 260 15.36 -15.61 23.73
C ASP A 260 15.41 -17.04 23.15
N CYS A 261 14.63 -17.34 22.08
CA CYS A 261 14.71 -18.61 21.39
C CYS A 261 16.06 -18.78 20.62
N PHE A 262 16.52 -17.73 19.95
CA PHE A 262 17.79 -17.74 19.22
C PHE A 262 18.96 -17.94 20.18
N ARG A 263 19.04 -17.17 21.26
CA ARG A 263 20.11 -17.31 22.28
C ARG A 263 20.12 -18.70 22.91
N HIS A 264 18.96 -19.29 23.15
CA HIS A 264 18.87 -20.64 23.67
C HIS A 264 19.45 -21.70 22.74
N CYS A 265 19.32 -21.48 21.43
CA CYS A 265 19.89 -22.34 20.41
C CYS A 265 21.36 -21.97 20.07
N GLY A 266 22.01 -21.12 20.87
CA GLY A 266 23.39 -20.68 20.65
C GLY A 266 23.55 -19.79 19.41
N LYS A 267 22.50 -19.11 18.95
CA LYS A 267 22.53 -18.20 17.80
C LYS A 267 22.61 -16.75 18.28
N GLN A 268 23.32 -15.94 17.50
CA GLN A 268 23.37 -14.49 17.73
C GLN A 268 22.04 -13.86 17.33
N TRP A 269 21.66 -12.82 18.07
CA TRP A 269 20.55 -11.95 17.79
C TRP A 269 21.04 -10.51 17.92
N ASP A 270 21.07 -9.82 16.81
CA ASP A 270 21.41 -8.40 16.68
C ASP A 270 20.41 -7.70 15.75
N ASP A 271 20.52 -6.38 15.62
CA ASP A 271 19.60 -5.57 14.80
C ASP A 271 19.54 -6.00 13.33
N ARG A 272 20.61 -6.62 12.80
CA ARG A 272 20.64 -7.12 11.43
C ARG A 272 19.81 -8.38 11.30
N VAL A 273 20.02 -9.34 12.23
CA VAL A 273 19.30 -10.61 12.27
C VAL A 273 17.83 -10.34 12.54
N GLU A 274 17.51 -9.45 13.46
CA GLU A 274 16.14 -9.05 13.76
C GLU A 274 15.41 -8.52 12.51
N ARG A 275 15.97 -7.55 11.81
CA ARG A 275 15.42 -7.02 10.56
C ARG A 275 15.25 -8.10 9.49
N GLU A 276 16.20 -9.01 9.35
CA GLU A 276 16.13 -10.11 8.40
C GLU A 276 14.98 -11.07 8.75
N VAL A 277 14.83 -11.40 10.03
CA VAL A 277 13.77 -12.30 10.52
C VAL A 277 12.40 -11.64 10.37
N LYS A 278 12.22 -10.37 10.75
CA LYS A 278 10.99 -9.61 10.56
C LYS A 278 10.58 -9.57 9.09
N MET A 279 11.53 -9.31 8.19
CA MET A 279 11.27 -9.30 6.75
C MET A 279 10.83 -10.67 6.22
N ILE A 280 11.44 -11.77 6.68
CA ILE A 280 11.01 -13.14 6.31
C ILE A 280 9.59 -13.41 6.79
N VAL A 281 9.28 -13.06 8.03
CA VAL A 281 7.94 -13.22 8.61
C VAL A 281 6.92 -12.43 7.79
N ALA A 282 7.18 -11.18 7.51
CA ALA A 282 6.32 -10.31 6.71
C ALA A 282 6.05 -10.87 5.31
N GLN A 283 7.08 -11.38 4.62
CA GLN A 283 6.94 -11.98 3.30
C GLN A 283 6.09 -13.26 3.33
N LEU A 284 6.27 -14.13 4.33
CA LEU A 284 5.50 -15.36 4.47
C LEU A 284 4.03 -15.08 4.83
N VAL A 285 3.79 -14.12 5.70
CA VAL A 285 2.47 -13.62 6.07
C VAL A 285 1.77 -13.01 4.85
N ALA A 286 2.48 -12.19 4.08
CA ALA A 286 1.96 -11.58 2.85
C ALA A 286 1.64 -12.62 1.76
N ALA A 287 2.40 -13.70 1.69
CA ALA A 287 2.15 -14.80 0.75
C ALA A 287 0.95 -15.69 1.16
N ASN A 288 0.53 -15.64 2.43
CA ASN A 288 -0.58 -16.45 2.94
C ASN A 288 -1.56 -15.61 3.79
N PRO A 289 -2.19 -14.58 3.21
CA PRO A 289 -3.01 -13.63 3.97
C PRO A 289 -4.25 -14.25 4.61
N ALA A 290 -4.78 -15.33 4.06
CA ALA A 290 -5.93 -16.03 4.63
C ALA A 290 -5.66 -16.65 6.01
N ASN A 291 -4.42 -17.03 6.29
CA ASN A 291 -4.00 -17.63 7.56
C ASN A 291 -3.02 -16.74 8.33
N ALA A 292 -2.85 -15.49 7.88
CA ALA A 292 -1.83 -14.58 8.39
C ALA A 292 -2.03 -14.21 9.86
N LEU A 293 -3.30 -14.04 10.28
CA LEU A 293 -3.64 -13.50 11.59
C LEU A 293 -3.95 -14.62 12.60
N ASN A 294 -3.49 -14.42 13.83
CA ASN A 294 -3.92 -15.22 14.95
C ASN A 294 -5.37 -14.88 15.32
N PRO A 295 -6.32 -15.83 15.29
CA PRO A 295 -7.72 -15.56 15.58
C PRO A 295 -8.00 -14.91 16.93
N HIS A 296 -7.08 -15.10 17.91
CA HIS A 296 -7.22 -14.57 19.28
C HIS A 296 -6.58 -13.17 19.45
N HIS A 297 -5.78 -12.70 18.48
CA HIS A 297 -4.98 -11.48 18.63
C HIS A 297 -5.30 -10.38 17.61
N LYS A 298 -6.19 -10.64 16.67
CA LYS A 298 -6.44 -9.73 15.53
C LYS A 298 -7.23 -8.45 15.86
N GLY A 299 -7.69 -8.29 17.10
CA GLY A 299 -8.60 -7.19 17.48
C GLY A 299 -8.08 -5.77 17.19
N CYS A 300 -6.77 -5.56 17.12
CA CYS A 300 -6.19 -4.26 16.76
C CYS A 300 -6.35 -3.90 15.26
N LEU A 301 -6.69 -4.88 14.40
CA LEU A 301 -6.95 -4.67 12.97
C LEU A 301 -8.45 -4.68 12.63
N ASP A 302 -9.32 -4.97 13.59
CA ASP A 302 -10.77 -5.01 13.42
C ASP A 302 -11.42 -3.63 13.74
N SER A 303 -10.66 -2.67 14.31
CA SER A 303 -11.07 -1.31 14.66
C SER A 303 -10.68 -0.30 13.59
#